data_f68bd0edce733d8cb975b10b16f51ae2
#
_entry.id   f68bd0edce733d8cb975b10b16f51ae2
#
_cell.length_a   1.000
_cell.length_b   1.000
_cell.length_c   1.000
_cell.angle_alpha   90.00
_cell.angle_beta   90.00
_cell.angle_gamma   90.00
#
_symmetry.space_group_name_H-M   'P 1'
#
loop_
_entity.id
_entity.type
_entity.pdbx_description
1 polymer ?
#
loop_
_entity_poly.entity_id
_entity_poly.type
_entity_poly.pdbx_seq_one_letter_code
_entity_poly.pdbx_strand_id
1 'polypeptide(L)'
;TRYDDVNIGGAINICKCAEKFNINTIIFTSSVAIYGFAPKNTGEEGAPNYFNDYGRTKYEAELIYKAWQKVDPDNRSLIIIRPTVIFGEGNRGNVFNLLNQINNKRFLMIGSGNNFKSMAYVENVAAFIKYSLDFGTGVHIYNYIDKPDFNMNLLVKTIRKTLFNKNNIGIKIPLFIGMSLGYIADLMTIIFKKKLPISSIRIKKFTSDSMFTSSIDKSGFIPPVTLEEGLQKTLKYEFLEDNKDKKIFYTE
;
A
#
# COMPACT_ATOMS: atom_id res chain seq x y z
N THR A 1 -13.43 -16.91 -4.79
CA THR A 1 -13.30 -15.60 -5.50
C THR A 1 -12.02 -15.58 -6.32
N ARG A 2 -11.87 -14.63 -7.25
CA ARG A 2 -10.61 -14.45 -8.00
C ARG A 2 -9.39 -14.27 -7.06
N TYR A 3 -9.59 -13.66 -5.90
CA TYR A 3 -8.55 -13.53 -4.88
C TYR A 3 -8.16 -14.89 -4.28
N ASP A 4 -9.12 -15.80 -4.07
CA ASP A 4 -8.83 -17.16 -3.57
C ASP A 4 -7.96 -17.91 -4.58
N ASP A 5 -8.33 -17.86 -5.87
CA ASP A 5 -7.61 -18.56 -6.92
C ASP A 5 -6.18 -18.03 -7.09
N VAL A 6 -6.01 -16.70 -7.08
CA VAL A 6 -4.70 -16.06 -7.32
C VAL A 6 -3.81 -16.11 -6.08
N ASN A 7 -4.32 -15.74 -4.90
CA ASN A 7 -3.47 -15.63 -3.71
C ASN A 7 -3.28 -17.00 -3.03
N ILE A 8 -4.36 -17.74 -2.77
CA ILE A 8 -4.31 -19.00 -2.06
C ILE A 8 -3.88 -20.12 -3.01
N GLY A 9 -4.56 -20.28 -4.14
CA GLY A 9 -4.20 -21.27 -5.16
C GLY A 9 -2.79 -21.05 -5.70
N GLY A 10 -2.41 -19.78 -5.93
CA GLY A 10 -1.06 -19.39 -6.30
C GLY A 10 -0.01 -19.79 -5.26
N ALA A 11 -0.26 -19.54 -3.97
CA ALA A 11 0.65 -19.93 -2.89
C ALA A 11 0.87 -21.46 -2.84
N ILE A 12 -0.22 -22.24 -2.94
CA ILE A 12 -0.12 -23.71 -2.99
C ILE A 12 0.75 -24.17 -4.16
N ASN A 13 0.55 -23.59 -5.35
CA ASN A 13 1.28 -23.96 -6.54
C ASN A 13 2.76 -23.58 -6.43
N ILE A 14 3.08 -22.40 -5.89
CA ILE A 14 4.46 -21.97 -5.65
C ILE A 14 5.16 -22.91 -4.67
N CYS A 15 4.53 -23.30 -3.55
CA CYS A 15 5.10 -24.25 -2.62
C CYS A 15 5.41 -25.59 -3.27
N LYS A 16 4.47 -26.14 -4.06
CA LYS A 16 4.68 -27.40 -4.83
C LYS A 16 5.83 -27.27 -5.82
N CYS A 17 5.95 -26.13 -6.51
CA CYS A 17 7.07 -25.89 -7.42
C CYS A 17 8.39 -25.78 -6.67
N ALA A 18 8.40 -25.07 -5.54
CA ALA A 18 9.60 -24.93 -4.71
C ALA A 18 10.10 -26.30 -4.23
N GLU A 19 9.21 -27.18 -3.78
CA GLU A 19 9.53 -28.56 -3.42
C GLU A 19 10.07 -29.38 -4.60
N LYS A 20 9.38 -29.33 -5.73
CA LYS A 20 9.76 -30.08 -6.95
C LYS A 20 11.15 -29.69 -7.47
N PHE A 21 11.51 -28.41 -7.36
CA PHE A 21 12.76 -27.88 -7.91
C PHE A 21 13.83 -27.59 -6.84
N ASN A 22 13.62 -28.04 -5.61
CA ASN A 22 14.54 -27.83 -4.48
C ASN A 22 14.88 -26.35 -4.24
N ILE A 23 13.87 -25.48 -4.36
CA ILE A 23 14.01 -24.05 -4.05
C ILE A 23 13.84 -23.86 -2.55
N ASN A 24 14.84 -23.31 -1.90
CA ASN A 24 14.88 -23.14 -0.45
C ASN A 24 14.52 -21.74 0.04
N THR A 25 14.33 -20.78 -0.85
CA THR A 25 13.97 -19.40 -0.49
C THR A 25 12.70 -18.97 -1.19
N ILE A 26 11.71 -18.50 -0.41
CA ILE A 26 10.50 -17.87 -0.93
C ILE A 26 10.39 -16.46 -0.34
N ILE A 27 10.22 -15.47 -1.20
CA ILE A 27 9.87 -14.09 -0.81
C ILE A 27 8.43 -13.83 -1.23
N PHE A 28 7.57 -13.56 -0.26
CA PHE A 28 6.16 -13.31 -0.50
C PHE A 28 5.80 -11.85 -0.19
N THR A 29 5.31 -11.14 -1.19
CA THR A 29 4.74 -9.81 -1.00
C THR A 29 3.29 -9.94 -0.54
N SER A 30 3.10 -9.81 0.78
CA SER A 30 1.80 -9.74 1.45
C SER A 30 1.25 -8.30 1.44
N SER A 31 0.61 -7.85 2.50
CA SER A 31 0.11 -6.47 2.63
C SER A 31 -0.25 -6.16 4.09
N VAL A 32 -0.11 -4.90 4.51
CA VAL A 32 -0.71 -4.42 5.78
C VAL A 32 -2.25 -4.47 5.78
N ALA A 33 -2.88 -4.76 4.64
CA ALA A 33 -4.33 -4.97 4.56
C ALA A 33 -4.84 -6.13 5.43
N ILE A 34 -3.95 -7.05 5.83
CA ILE A 34 -4.26 -8.13 6.79
C ILE A 34 -4.69 -7.58 8.15
N TYR A 35 -4.22 -6.41 8.55
CA TYR A 35 -4.55 -5.78 9.83
C TYR A 35 -5.88 -5.01 9.81
N GLY A 36 -6.46 -4.77 8.64
CA GLY A 36 -7.72 -4.03 8.50
C GLY A 36 -7.65 -2.60 9.03
N PHE A 37 -8.57 -2.27 9.92
CA PHE A 37 -8.56 -0.99 10.65
C PHE A 37 -7.75 -1.13 11.95
N ALA A 38 -6.46 -1.34 11.81
CA ALA A 38 -5.58 -1.52 12.94
C ALA A 38 -5.39 -0.23 13.79
N PRO A 39 -5.04 -0.37 15.07
CA PRO A 39 -4.54 0.75 15.85
C PRO A 39 -3.34 1.43 15.20
N LYS A 40 -3.09 2.70 15.54
CA LYS A 40 -1.89 3.40 15.10
C LYS A 40 -0.64 2.65 15.56
N ASN A 41 0.38 2.66 14.69
CA ASN A 41 1.68 2.04 14.96
C ASN A 41 1.61 0.51 15.15
N THR A 42 0.66 -0.16 14.50
CA THR A 42 0.64 -1.61 14.45
C THR A 42 1.91 -2.12 13.75
N GLY A 43 2.67 -2.96 14.44
CA GLY A 43 3.86 -3.64 13.95
C GLY A 43 3.58 -5.01 13.39
N GLU A 44 4.63 -5.78 13.13
CA GLU A 44 4.56 -7.13 12.56
C GLU A 44 3.80 -8.12 13.44
N GLU A 45 3.79 -7.89 14.77
CA GLU A 45 3.07 -8.69 15.77
C GLU A 45 1.57 -8.38 15.83
N GLY A 46 1.10 -7.40 15.04
CA GLY A 46 -0.31 -7.04 14.99
C GLY A 46 -1.20 -8.22 14.60
N ALA A 47 -2.30 -8.41 15.35
CA ALA A 47 -3.26 -9.47 15.06
C ALA A 47 -3.96 -9.22 13.70
N PRO A 48 -4.14 -10.24 12.86
CA PRO A 48 -4.92 -10.13 11.63
C PRO A 48 -6.37 -9.75 11.95
N ASN A 49 -6.86 -8.72 11.26
CA ASN A 49 -8.23 -8.23 11.40
C ASN A 49 -8.71 -7.66 10.05
N TYR A 50 -8.59 -8.46 9.01
CA TYR A 50 -8.93 -8.05 7.64
C TYR A 50 -10.43 -7.76 7.52
N PHE A 51 -10.80 -6.78 6.68
CA PHE A 51 -12.19 -6.38 6.43
C PHE A 51 -12.66 -6.68 5.01
N ASN A 52 -11.80 -7.27 4.17
CA ASN A 52 -12.13 -7.64 2.79
C ASN A 52 -11.37 -8.91 2.36
N ASP A 53 -11.79 -9.49 1.24
CA ASP A 53 -11.19 -10.72 0.69
C ASP A 53 -9.71 -10.57 0.34
N TYR A 54 -9.28 -9.38 -0.06
CA TYR A 54 -7.86 -9.15 -0.36
C TYR A 54 -6.99 -9.35 0.89
N GLY A 55 -7.32 -8.70 2.00
CA GLY A 55 -6.57 -8.87 3.26
C GLY A 55 -6.65 -10.32 3.77
N ARG A 56 -7.85 -10.93 3.70
CA ARG A 56 -8.05 -12.33 4.08
C ARG A 56 -7.15 -13.27 3.30
N THR A 57 -7.22 -13.23 1.98
CA THR A 57 -6.48 -14.16 1.12
C THR A 57 -4.96 -13.94 1.14
N LYS A 58 -4.50 -12.70 1.38
CA LYS A 58 -3.07 -12.44 1.64
C LYS A 58 -2.61 -13.11 2.94
N TYR A 59 -3.40 -12.99 4.01
CA TYR A 59 -3.07 -13.65 5.28
C TYR A 59 -3.11 -15.19 5.16
N GLU A 60 -4.12 -15.75 4.51
CA GLU A 60 -4.20 -17.21 4.29
C GLU A 60 -3.02 -17.72 3.45
N ALA A 61 -2.56 -16.96 2.46
CA ALA A 61 -1.35 -17.27 1.72
C ALA A 61 -0.08 -17.25 2.61
N GLU A 62 0.04 -16.30 3.56
CA GLU A 62 1.12 -16.32 4.54
C GLU A 62 1.15 -17.62 5.35
N LEU A 63 -0.02 -18.13 5.75
CA LEU A 63 -0.11 -19.38 6.50
C LEU A 63 0.37 -20.58 5.68
N ILE A 64 0.06 -20.63 4.38
CA ILE A 64 0.51 -21.67 3.46
C ILE A 64 2.06 -21.64 3.33
N TYR A 65 2.64 -20.47 3.12
CA TYR A 65 4.09 -20.33 3.04
C TYR A 65 4.79 -20.67 4.35
N LYS A 66 4.22 -20.28 5.50
CA LYS A 66 4.75 -20.67 6.82
C LYS A 66 4.69 -22.17 7.03
N ALA A 67 3.62 -22.84 6.58
CA ALA A 67 3.54 -24.30 6.62
C ALA A 67 4.63 -24.95 5.75
N TRP A 68 4.87 -24.42 4.54
CA TRP A 68 5.96 -24.90 3.68
C TRP A 68 7.33 -24.74 4.34
N GLN A 69 7.62 -23.60 4.97
CA GLN A 69 8.91 -23.37 5.65
C GLN A 69 9.08 -24.32 6.83
N LYS A 70 8.02 -24.60 7.58
CA LYS A 70 8.03 -25.48 8.77
C LYS A 70 8.36 -26.95 8.45
N VAL A 71 8.21 -27.39 7.20
CA VAL A 71 8.56 -28.78 6.79
C VAL A 71 10.07 -29.00 6.85
N ASP A 72 10.88 -27.97 6.56
CA ASP A 72 12.34 -28.04 6.59
C ASP A 72 12.93 -26.72 7.11
N PRO A 73 12.81 -26.46 8.43
CA PRO A 73 13.07 -25.14 9.02
C PRO A 73 14.56 -24.76 8.98
N ASP A 74 15.47 -25.76 8.94
CA ASP A 74 16.91 -25.54 8.96
C ASP A 74 17.46 -25.17 7.58
N ASN A 75 16.77 -25.52 6.51
CA ASN A 75 17.21 -25.27 5.14
C ASN A 75 16.35 -24.26 4.39
N ARG A 76 15.12 -23.99 4.84
CA ARG A 76 14.19 -23.07 4.13
C ARG A 76 14.17 -21.68 4.73
N SER A 77 14.21 -20.69 3.86
CA SER A 77 14.01 -19.27 4.17
C SER A 77 12.69 -18.78 3.62
N LEU A 78 11.86 -18.17 4.46
CA LEU A 78 10.63 -17.51 4.07
C LEU A 78 10.67 -16.05 4.49
N ILE A 79 10.61 -15.15 3.52
CA ILE A 79 10.51 -13.72 3.76
C ILE A 79 9.11 -13.25 3.41
N ILE A 80 8.39 -12.71 4.38
CA ILE A 80 7.05 -12.11 4.20
C ILE A 80 7.19 -10.61 4.33
N ILE A 81 6.94 -9.91 3.24
CA ILE A 81 6.95 -8.44 3.20
C ILE A 81 5.50 -7.97 3.16
N ARG A 82 5.09 -7.14 4.11
CA ARG A 82 3.76 -6.53 4.21
C ARG A 82 3.85 -5.04 3.90
N PRO A 83 3.88 -4.65 2.62
CA PRO A 83 3.98 -3.24 2.28
C PRO A 83 2.70 -2.50 2.66
N THR A 84 2.88 -1.21 2.99
CA THR A 84 1.80 -0.22 3.04
C THR A 84 1.36 0.12 1.62
N VAL A 85 0.64 1.23 1.41
CA VAL A 85 0.25 1.62 0.06
C VAL A 85 1.50 1.94 -0.76
N ILE A 86 1.75 1.14 -1.79
CA ILE A 86 2.88 1.34 -2.71
C ILE A 86 2.50 2.39 -3.75
N PHE A 87 3.42 3.29 -4.05
CA PHE A 87 3.31 4.24 -5.15
C PHE A 87 4.61 4.32 -5.94
N GLY A 88 4.53 4.85 -7.12
CA GLY A 88 5.68 5.04 -8.02
C GLY A 88 5.21 5.27 -9.45
N GLU A 89 6.15 5.40 -10.34
CA GLU A 89 5.95 5.69 -11.76
C GLU A 89 5.16 4.58 -12.45
N GLY A 90 4.19 4.95 -13.27
CA GLY A 90 3.35 4.02 -14.03
C GLY A 90 2.26 3.31 -13.22
N ASN A 91 2.23 3.45 -11.90
CA ASN A 91 1.24 2.80 -11.03
C ASN A 91 -0.08 3.58 -11.01
N ARG A 92 -1.17 2.98 -11.48
CA ARG A 92 -2.54 3.55 -11.51
C ARG A 92 -3.38 3.17 -10.28
N GLY A 93 -2.76 3.12 -9.11
CA GLY A 93 -3.41 2.83 -7.82
C GLY A 93 -4.02 4.04 -7.12
N ASN A 94 -4.33 3.86 -5.83
CA ASN A 94 -5.00 4.88 -5.01
C ASN A 94 -4.19 6.17 -4.87
N VAL A 95 -2.85 6.08 -4.79
CA VAL A 95 -1.99 7.28 -4.70
C VAL A 95 -2.04 8.04 -6.01
N PHE A 96 -1.89 7.38 -7.15
CA PHE A 96 -2.04 8.02 -8.46
C PHE A 96 -3.40 8.76 -8.58
N ASN A 97 -4.49 8.12 -8.12
CA ASN A 97 -5.81 8.75 -8.17
C ASN A 97 -5.85 10.05 -7.36
N LEU A 98 -5.19 10.10 -6.19
CA LEU A 98 -5.04 11.32 -5.40
C LEU A 98 -4.22 12.38 -6.16
N LEU A 99 -3.06 12.00 -6.69
CA LEU A 99 -2.19 12.89 -7.46
C LEU A 99 -2.92 13.47 -8.68
N ASN A 100 -3.66 12.62 -9.41
CA ASN A 100 -4.43 13.01 -10.58
C ASN A 100 -5.60 13.96 -10.25
N GLN A 101 -6.29 13.75 -9.14
CA GLN A 101 -7.33 14.67 -8.66
C GLN A 101 -6.74 16.07 -8.35
N ILE A 102 -5.55 16.10 -7.72
CA ILE A 102 -4.86 17.36 -7.43
C ILE A 102 -4.41 18.02 -8.73
N ASN A 103 -3.80 17.27 -9.65
CA ASN A 103 -3.34 17.78 -10.96
C ASN A 103 -4.50 18.36 -11.77
N ASN A 104 -5.65 17.72 -11.79
CA ASN A 104 -6.85 18.18 -12.48
C ASN A 104 -7.63 19.25 -11.71
N LYS A 105 -7.10 19.76 -10.58
CA LYS A 105 -7.73 20.79 -9.73
C LYS A 105 -9.12 20.38 -9.20
N ARG A 106 -9.39 19.08 -9.08
CA ARG A 106 -10.65 18.49 -8.58
C ARG A 106 -10.56 18.00 -7.16
N PHE A 107 -9.39 18.12 -6.52
CA PHE A 107 -9.18 17.66 -5.17
C PHE A 107 -9.80 18.62 -4.15
N LEU A 108 -10.51 18.03 -3.19
CA LEU A 108 -11.06 18.73 -2.01
C LEU A 108 -10.51 18.05 -0.76
N MET A 109 -9.88 18.83 0.13
CA MET A 109 -9.44 18.30 1.43
C MET A 109 -10.66 18.15 2.34
N ILE A 110 -10.99 16.90 2.71
CA ILE A 110 -12.07 16.60 3.65
C ILE A 110 -11.49 16.50 5.07
N GLY A 111 -12.07 17.24 6.00
CA GLY A 111 -11.60 17.30 7.40
C GLY A 111 -10.38 18.17 7.59
N SER A 112 -9.64 17.92 8.69
CA SER A 112 -8.47 18.75 9.07
C SER A 112 -7.24 18.54 8.19
N GLY A 113 -7.09 17.34 7.61
CA GLY A 113 -5.89 16.92 6.88
C GLY A 113 -4.66 16.68 7.78
N ASN A 114 -4.84 16.62 9.11
CA ASN A 114 -3.75 16.37 10.06
C ASN A 114 -3.44 14.87 10.25
N ASN A 115 -4.19 14.02 9.58
CA ASN A 115 -3.96 12.59 9.62
C ASN A 115 -2.69 12.19 8.84
N PHE A 116 -2.07 11.10 9.28
CA PHE A 116 -0.85 10.55 8.72
C PHE A 116 -1.12 9.28 7.92
N LYS A 117 -0.29 9.07 6.90
CA LYS A 117 -0.32 7.89 6.04
C LYS A 117 1.07 7.29 5.91
N SER A 118 1.22 6.03 6.31
CA SER A 118 2.38 5.23 5.94
C SER A 118 2.29 4.87 4.47
N MET A 119 3.37 5.12 3.73
CA MET A 119 3.48 4.83 2.30
C MET A 119 4.81 4.16 2.00
N ALA A 120 4.91 3.52 0.83
CA ALA A 120 6.10 2.86 0.35
C ALA A 120 6.38 3.25 -1.11
N TYR A 121 7.58 3.70 -1.40
CA TYR A 121 7.99 3.97 -2.77
C TYR A 121 8.45 2.68 -3.45
N VAL A 122 8.00 2.43 -4.66
CA VAL A 122 8.15 1.14 -5.36
C VAL A 122 9.62 0.72 -5.52
N GLU A 123 10.53 1.66 -5.81
CA GLU A 123 11.96 1.37 -5.97
C GLU A 123 12.57 0.88 -4.65
N ASN A 124 12.18 1.46 -3.52
CA ASN A 124 12.62 1.05 -2.20
C ASN A 124 12.10 -0.36 -1.84
N VAL A 125 10.84 -0.65 -2.17
CA VAL A 125 10.27 -2.00 -1.97
C VAL A 125 11.05 -3.04 -2.79
N ALA A 126 11.35 -2.74 -4.06
CA ALA A 126 12.13 -3.61 -4.92
C ALA A 126 13.57 -3.80 -4.40
N ALA A 127 14.19 -2.74 -3.90
CA ALA A 127 15.51 -2.81 -3.28
C ALA A 127 15.49 -3.69 -2.02
N PHE A 128 14.45 -3.58 -1.18
CA PHE A 128 14.32 -4.44 0.00
C PHE A 128 14.08 -5.91 -0.36
N ILE A 129 13.27 -6.20 -1.38
CA ILE A 129 13.10 -7.57 -1.90
C ILE A 129 14.48 -8.15 -2.31
N LYS A 130 15.28 -7.38 -3.05
CA LYS A 130 16.63 -7.80 -3.43
C LYS A 130 17.54 -8.02 -2.22
N TYR A 131 17.53 -7.08 -1.28
CA TYR A 131 18.32 -7.16 -0.05
C TYR A 131 17.95 -8.40 0.79
N SER A 132 16.68 -8.74 0.86
CA SER A 132 16.19 -9.88 1.65
C SER A 132 16.54 -11.25 1.08
N LEU A 133 17.08 -11.34 -0.15
CA LEU A 133 17.59 -12.60 -0.72
C LEU A 133 18.74 -13.20 0.10
N ASP A 134 19.52 -12.35 0.79
CA ASP A 134 20.66 -12.75 1.59
C ASP A 134 20.30 -13.10 3.05
N PHE A 135 19.01 -13.12 3.40
CA PHE A 135 18.56 -13.53 4.72
C PHE A 135 18.74 -15.03 4.92
N GLY A 136 19.17 -15.40 6.12
CA GLY A 136 19.35 -16.80 6.50
C GLY A 136 18.04 -17.59 6.57
N THR A 137 18.14 -18.87 6.91
CA THR A 137 16.99 -19.76 7.09
C THR A 137 16.03 -19.26 8.19
N GLY A 138 14.77 -19.66 8.11
CA GLY A 138 13.75 -19.26 9.06
C GLY A 138 12.61 -18.45 8.44
N VAL A 139 11.80 -17.84 9.29
CA VAL A 139 10.68 -16.98 8.88
C VAL A 139 10.98 -15.54 9.25
N HIS A 140 11.07 -14.67 8.24
CA HIS A 140 11.34 -13.26 8.38
C HIS A 140 10.10 -12.47 7.95
N ILE A 141 9.54 -11.65 8.84
CA ILE A 141 8.31 -10.88 8.55
C ILE A 141 8.61 -9.40 8.77
N TYR A 142 8.28 -8.59 7.77
CA TYR A 142 8.48 -7.14 7.82
C TYR A 142 7.27 -6.39 7.27
N ASN A 143 6.78 -5.40 8.02
CA ASN A 143 5.98 -4.35 7.43
C ASN A 143 6.91 -3.45 6.59
N TYR A 144 6.60 -3.18 5.34
CA TYR A 144 7.42 -2.27 4.55
C TYR A 144 6.80 -0.87 4.51
N ILE A 145 7.56 0.10 5.02
CA ILE A 145 7.14 1.49 5.16
C ILE A 145 8.36 2.38 4.95
N ASP A 146 8.25 3.37 4.08
CA ASP A 146 9.24 4.45 4.04
C ASP A 146 8.88 5.54 5.05
N LYS A 147 9.84 5.96 5.83
CA LYS A 147 9.68 6.99 6.87
C LYS A 147 10.33 8.32 6.41
N PRO A 148 9.83 9.45 6.93
CA PRO A 148 8.69 9.64 7.84
C PRO A 148 7.33 9.48 7.15
N ASP A 149 6.29 9.13 7.92
CA ASP A 149 4.92 9.05 7.40
C ASP A 149 4.45 10.41 6.86
N PHE A 150 3.70 10.40 5.75
CA PHE A 150 3.15 11.63 5.20
C PHE A 150 1.98 12.17 6.04
N ASN A 151 2.12 13.41 6.52
CA ASN A 151 0.98 14.21 6.92
C ASN A 151 0.20 14.65 5.67
N MET A 152 -1.12 14.49 5.65
CA MET A 152 -1.93 14.75 4.45
C MET A 152 -1.89 16.21 3.99
N ASN A 153 -1.86 17.19 4.93
CA ASN A 153 -1.70 18.60 4.56
C ASN A 153 -0.35 18.84 3.89
N LEU A 154 0.74 18.28 4.44
CA LEU A 154 2.07 18.40 3.89
C LEU A 154 2.17 17.75 2.51
N LEU A 155 1.64 16.53 2.37
CA LEU A 155 1.61 15.80 1.09
C LEU A 155 0.93 16.63 0.00
N VAL A 156 -0.30 17.10 0.25
CA VAL A 156 -1.06 17.91 -0.72
C VAL A 156 -0.35 19.23 -1.04
N LYS A 157 0.24 19.86 -0.04
CA LYS A 157 1.01 21.10 -0.21
C LYS A 157 2.25 20.89 -1.07
N THR A 158 3.01 19.80 -0.84
CA THR A 158 4.18 19.43 -1.64
C THR A 158 3.77 19.15 -3.09
N ILE A 159 2.72 18.37 -3.32
CA ILE A 159 2.22 18.09 -4.68
C ILE A 159 1.84 19.39 -5.41
N ARG A 160 1.07 20.27 -4.76
CA ARG A 160 0.64 21.54 -5.35
C ARG A 160 1.79 22.50 -5.60
N LYS A 161 2.80 22.49 -4.73
CA LYS A 161 4.04 23.27 -4.93
C LYS A 161 4.80 22.78 -6.16
N THR A 162 4.95 21.47 -6.30
CA THR A 162 5.65 20.86 -7.45
C THR A 162 4.90 21.09 -8.76
N LEU A 163 3.58 20.86 -8.81
CA LEU A 163 2.82 20.93 -10.05
C LEU A 163 2.43 22.36 -10.46
N PHE A 164 2.22 23.28 -9.51
CA PHE A 164 1.60 24.58 -9.76
C PHE A 164 2.34 25.76 -9.12
N ASN A 165 3.44 25.53 -8.43
CA ASN A 165 4.13 26.52 -7.60
C ASN A 165 3.23 27.18 -6.54
N LYS A 166 2.24 26.42 -5.98
CA LYS A 166 1.29 26.91 -4.98
C LYS A 166 1.52 26.28 -3.62
N ASN A 167 1.86 27.10 -2.61
CA ASN A 167 2.14 26.66 -1.26
C ASN A 167 0.89 26.64 -0.35
N ASN A 168 -0.19 26.02 -0.81
CA ASN A 168 -1.45 25.85 -0.06
C ASN A 168 -2.09 24.49 -0.35
N ILE A 169 -3.08 24.10 0.43
CA ILE A 169 -3.77 22.81 0.30
C ILE A 169 -5.04 22.86 -0.57
N GLY A 170 -5.41 24.05 -1.11
CA GLY A 170 -6.64 24.22 -1.86
C GLY A 170 -7.88 24.34 -0.96
N ILE A 171 -9.03 23.89 -1.48
CA ILE A 171 -10.32 24.00 -0.79
C ILE A 171 -10.42 22.90 0.28
N LYS A 172 -10.84 23.33 1.48
CA LYS A 172 -11.18 22.44 2.59
C LYS A 172 -12.70 22.38 2.79
N ILE A 173 -13.21 21.19 3.06
CA ILE A 173 -14.60 21.00 3.51
C ILE A 173 -14.60 20.30 4.87
N PRO A 174 -15.49 20.72 5.79
CA PRO A 174 -15.64 20.08 7.08
C PRO A 174 -15.96 18.60 6.95
N LEU A 175 -15.48 17.79 7.92
CA LEU A 175 -15.65 16.33 7.89
C LEU A 175 -17.12 15.93 7.84
N PHE A 176 -17.99 16.61 8.60
CA PHE A 176 -19.42 16.29 8.63
C PHE A 176 -20.10 16.47 7.25
N ILE A 177 -19.72 17.51 6.50
CA ILE A 177 -20.23 17.73 5.13
C ILE A 177 -19.72 16.59 4.21
N GLY A 178 -18.43 16.27 4.28
CA GLY A 178 -17.85 15.17 3.52
C GLY A 178 -18.56 13.84 3.81
N MET A 179 -18.76 13.51 5.09
CA MET A 179 -19.44 12.28 5.49
C MET A 179 -20.90 12.23 5.03
N SER A 180 -21.64 13.35 5.11
CA SER A 180 -23.01 13.43 4.60
C SER A 180 -23.07 13.13 3.11
N LEU A 181 -22.17 13.73 2.32
CA LEU A 181 -22.05 13.43 0.89
C LEU A 181 -21.70 11.96 0.62
N GLY A 182 -20.84 11.38 1.46
CA GLY A 182 -20.49 9.96 1.39
C GLY A 182 -21.69 9.04 1.62
N TYR A 183 -22.52 9.31 2.63
CA TYR A 183 -23.75 8.54 2.90
C TYR A 183 -24.80 8.70 1.80
N ILE A 184 -24.95 9.91 1.25
CA ILE A 184 -25.85 10.15 0.09
C ILE A 184 -25.35 9.30 -1.11
N ALA A 185 -24.03 9.28 -1.37
CA ALA A 185 -23.47 8.51 -2.46
C ALA A 185 -23.65 6.99 -2.24
N ASP A 186 -23.55 6.51 -1.00
CA ASP A 186 -23.81 5.11 -0.66
C ASP A 186 -25.28 4.75 -0.93
N LEU A 187 -26.23 5.61 -0.55
CA LEU A 187 -27.66 5.42 -0.82
C LEU A 187 -27.94 5.40 -2.33
N MET A 188 -27.35 6.35 -3.08
CA MET A 188 -27.47 6.38 -4.54
C MET A 188 -26.89 5.11 -5.20
N THR A 189 -25.78 4.59 -4.66
CA THR A 189 -25.20 3.33 -5.14
C THR A 189 -26.18 2.16 -4.98
N ILE A 190 -26.93 2.10 -3.87
CA ILE A 190 -27.95 1.08 -3.63
C ILE A 190 -29.12 1.26 -4.61
N ILE A 191 -29.63 2.48 -4.76
CA ILE A 191 -30.82 2.78 -5.61
C ILE A 191 -30.51 2.51 -7.09
N PHE A 192 -29.39 3.05 -7.58
CA PHE A 192 -29.05 2.99 -9.02
C PHE A 192 -28.17 1.78 -9.39
N LYS A 193 -27.76 0.96 -8.42
CA LYS A 193 -26.87 -0.21 -8.60
C LYS A 193 -25.56 0.14 -9.35
N LYS A 194 -25.13 1.41 -9.29
CA LYS A 194 -23.88 1.90 -9.90
C LYS A 194 -22.91 2.35 -8.82
N LYS A 195 -21.70 1.79 -8.84
CA LYS A 195 -20.63 2.20 -7.92
C LYS A 195 -20.21 3.63 -8.20
N LEU A 196 -20.34 4.50 -7.21
CA LEU A 196 -19.88 5.88 -7.29
C LEU A 196 -18.40 5.98 -6.84
N PRO A 197 -17.66 6.99 -7.33
CA PRO A 197 -16.25 7.19 -6.94
C PRO A 197 -16.09 7.64 -5.48
N ILE A 198 -17.15 8.15 -4.85
CA ILE A 198 -17.21 8.61 -3.46
C ILE A 198 -18.08 7.65 -2.66
N SER A 199 -17.67 7.36 -1.40
CA SER A 199 -18.47 6.59 -0.44
C SER A 199 -18.05 6.97 0.98
N SER A 200 -18.91 6.73 1.96
CA SER A 200 -18.62 7.02 3.38
C SER A 200 -17.36 6.30 3.85
N ILE A 201 -17.19 5.03 3.46
CA ILE A 201 -16.01 4.23 3.82
C ILE A 201 -14.71 4.79 3.21
N ARG A 202 -14.75 5.32 1.98
CA ARG A 202 -13.59 5.95 1.35
C ARG A 202 -13.21 7.24 2.05
N ILE A 203 -14.19 8.05 2.43
CA ILE A 203 -13.97 9.28 3.19
C ILE A 203 -13.39 8.95 4.56
N LYS A 204 -13.95 7.98 5.28
CA LYS A 204 -13.44 7.51 6.57
C LYS A 204 -11.99 7.04 6.44
N LYS A 205 -11.67 6.23 5.44
CA LYS A 205 -10.29 5.80 5.18
C LYS A 205 -9.36 6.96 4.83
N PHE A 206 -9.81 7.92 4.04
CA PHE A 206 -9.00 9.08 3.66
C PHE A 206 -8.65 9.94 4.87
N THR A 207 -9.61 10.18 5.78
CA THR A 207 -9.47 11.09 6.91
C THR A 207 -8.89 10.47 8.19
N SER A 208 -8.86 9.13 8.29
CA SER A 208 -8.24 8.44 9.43
C SER A 208 -6.73 8.30 9.26
N ASP A 209 -6.03 8.13 10.37
CA ASP A 209 -4.62 7.71 10.34
C ASP A 209 -4.49 6.28 9.82
N SER A 210 -3.39 6.04 9.13
CA SER A 210 -2.99 4.72 8.64
C SER A 210 -1.48 4.62 8.83
N MET A 211 -1.09 4.45 10.10
CA MET A 211 0.31 4.43 10.53
C MET A 211 0.68 3.03 11.02
N PHE A 212 1.81 2.57 10.53
CA PHE A 212 2.38 1.28 10.90
C PHE A 212 3.81 1.47 11.39
N THR A 213 4.30 0.52 12.16
CA THR A 213 5.72 0.39 12.52
C THR A 213 6.34 -0.78 11.79
N SER A 214 7.65 -0.77 11.70
CA SER A 214 8.43 -1.80 11.01
C SER A 214 9.70 -2.11 11.80
N SER A 215 10.10 -3.36 11.72
CA SER A 215 11.39 -3.83 12.22
C SER A 215 12.50 -3.81 11.15
N ILE A 216 12.25 -3.21 9.97
CA ILE A 216 13.24 -3.15 8.88
C ILE A 216 14.56 -2.53 9.31
N ASP A 217 14.53 -1.48 10.15
CA ASP A 217 15.76 -0.85 10.67
C ASP A 217 16.70 -1.84 11.38
N LYS A 218 16.13 -2.89 12.00
CA LYS A 218 16.90 -3.96 12.64
C LYS A 218 17.59 -4.88 11.63
N SER A 219 17.15 -4.89 10.38
CA SER A 219 17.79 -5.68 9.30
C SER A 219 19.06 -5.04 8.77
N GLY A 220 19.31 -3.76 9.05
CA GLY A 220 20.39 -2.97 8.47
C GLY A 220 20.11 -2.43 7.06
N PHE A 221 18.90 -2.64 6.52
CA PHE A 221 18.53 -2.10 5.22
C PHE A 221 18.36 -0.58 5.26
N ILE A 222 18.96 0.09 4.26
CA ILE A 222 18.82 1.54 4.06
C ILE A 222 18.11 1.75 2.71
N PRO A 223 16.93 2.38 2.69
CA PRO A 223 16.23 2.69 1.44
C PRO A 223 17.09 3.59 0.54
N PRO A 224 17.24 3.26 -0.77
CA PRO A 224 18.06 4.05 -1.69
C PRO A 224 17.48 5.43 -2.02
N VAL A 225 16.20 5.64 -1.81
CA VAL A 225 15.48 6.87 -2.16
C VAL A 225 14.65 7.33 -0.97
N THR A 226 14.69 8.60 -0.63
CA THR A 226 13.78 9.14 0.39
C THR A 226 12.33 9.15 -0.12
N LEU A 227 11.38 9.11 0.81
CA LEU A 227 9.96 9.15 0.45
C LEU A 227 9.58 10.43 -0.33
N GLU A 228 10.21 11.56 0.00
CA GLU A 228 10.01 12.83 -0.70
C GLU A 228 10.57 12.79 -2.12
N GLU A 229 11.78 12.28 -2.31
CA GLU A 229 12.37 12.08 -3.64
C GLU A 229 11.53 11.14 -4.50
N GLY A 230 11.03 10.03 -3.94
CA GLY A 230 10.11 9.12 -4.62
C GLY A 230 8.83 9.82 -5.07
N LEU A 231 8.27 10.69 -4.23
CA LEU A 231 7.11 11.50 -4.60
C LEU A 231 7.45 12.46 -5.75
N GLN A 232 8.60 13.13 -5.71
CA GLN A 232 9.03 14.06 -6.78
C GLN A 232 9.26 13.30 -8.10
N LYS A 233 9.94 12.15 -8.08
CA LYS A 233 10.13 11.29 -9.26
C LYS A 233 8.77 10.90 -9.86
N THR A 234 7.83 10.43 -9.02
CA THR A 234 6.48 10.05 -9.46
C THR A 234 5.73 11.22 -10.08
N LEU A 235 5.73 12.40 -9.45
CA LEU A 235 5.05 13.59 -9.97
C LEU A 235 5.64 14.05 -11.31
N LYS A 236 6.96 14.02 -11.43
CA LYS A 236 7.65 14.39 -12.67
C LYS A 236 7.27 13.44 -13.80
N TYR A 237 7.38 12.15 -13.56
CA TYR A 237 7.02 11.10 -14.52
C TYR A 237 5.57 11.20 -14.98
N GLU A 238 4.63 11.36 -14.04
CA GLU A 238 3.20 11.26 -14.34
C GLU A 238 2.60 12.51 -14.97
N PHE A 239 3.13 13.70 -14.66
CA PHE A 239 2.46 14.97 -14.98
C PHE A 239 3.33 16.03 -15.65
N LEU A 240 4.66 15.87 -15.66
CA LEU A 240 5.56 16.88 -16.20
C LEU A 240 6.39 16.37 -17.39
N GLU A 241 6.45 15.05 -17.59
CA GLU A 241 7.13 14.43 -18.74
C GLU A 241 6.11 13.82 -19.70
N ASP A 242 6.46 13.70 -20.98
CA ASP A 242 5.68 12.96 -21.96
C ASP A 242 6.01 11.45 -21.87
N ASN A 243 5.11 10.71 -21.26
CA ASN A 243 5.26 9.28 -21.00
C ASN A 243 4.11 8.45 -21.63
N LYS A 244 3.49 8.95 -22.72
CA LYS A 244 2.31 8.33 -23.33
C LYS A 244 2.54 6.89 -23.82
N ASP A 245 3.76 6.57 -24.20
CA ASP A 245 4.11 5.25 -24.75
C ASP A 245 4.66 4.27 -23.70
N LYS A 246 4.75 4.67 -22.42
CA LYS A 246 5.28 3.82 -21.35
C LYS A 246 4.21 2.90 -20.76
N LYS A 247 4.66 1.73 -20.28
CA LYS A 247 3.77 0.74 -19.64
C LYS A 247 3.08 1.32 -18.41
N ILE A 248 1.79 1.09 -18.31
CA ILE A 248 0.94 1.48 -17.18
C ILE A 248 0.52 0.21 -16.44
N PHE A 249 0.62 0.25 -15.10
CA PHE A 249 0.22 -0.83 -14.22
C PHE A 249 -1.02 -0.41 -13.44
N TYR A 250 -2.11 -1.15 -13.60
CA TYR A 250 -3.34 -0.93 -12.82
C TYR A 250 -3.28 -1.79 -11.56
N THR A 251 -3.34 -1.14 -10.40
CA THR A 251 -3.54 -1.78 -9.10
C THR A 251 -4.92 -1.42 -8.59
N GLU A 252 -5.65 -2.42 -8.10
CA GLU A 252 -7.01 -2.23 -7.55
C GLU A 252 -7.03 -1.41 -6.25
#